data_0cd8b0853be8943e2401203184bc141e
#
_entry.id   0cd8b0853be8943e2401203184bc141e
#
_cell.length_a   1.000
_cell.length_b   1.000
_cell.length_c   1.000
_cell.angle_alpha   90.00
_cell.angle_beta   90.00
_cell.angle_gamma   90.00
#
_symmetry.space_group_name_H-M   'P 1'
#
loop_
_entity.id
_entity.type
_entity.pdbx_description
1 polymer ?
#
loop_
_entity_poly.entity_id
_entity_poly.type
_entity_poly.pdbx_seq_one_letter_code
_entity_poly.pdbx_strand_id
1 'polypeptide(L)'
;MRQFDVIVLEENSPQFDKWIPPFDDPALGWVHDSDWNRPLQSIDAEWVVITQPAVMIDREFLNNLAECIEGFPMVDAFAPRVKSEGHFYGGLLLNGAKGFSPISENEKMRFVAAPSPLIAVFSSRIIQRTGLFDLDLPPEFRLLDYTLRMAHGGGKMFNVPYLVASLNESHCARLLTGQFLHEKQAIAPLWEIYYKTLPAAQLSAFTFRHLTMIPKFLGFDKDKKRRQFKRDKATSLSKLSTEYLKEISV
;
A
#
# COMPACT_ATOMS: atom_id res chain seq x y z
N MET A 1 6.24 9.96 23.63
CA MET A 1 6.11 9.57 22.23
C MET A 1 4.85 8.76 22.11
N ARG A 2 3.99 9.06 21.15
CA ARG A 2 2.76 8.28 20.92
C ARG A 2 3.14 6.91 20.33
N GLN A 3 2.34 5.90 20.63
CA GLN A 3 2.57 4.58 20.05
C GLN A 3 2.13 4.53 18.59
N PHE A 4 0.96 5.12 18.29
CA PHE A 4 0.39 5.12 16.94
C PHE A 4 -0.07 6.51 16.52
N ASP A 5 0.18 6.86 15.26
CA ASP A 5 -0.55 7.87 14.53
C ASP A 5 -1.49 7.18 13.52
N VAL A 6 -2.78 7.54 13.54
CA VAL A 6 -3.77 7.03 12.58
C VAL A 6 -4.10 8.15 11.62
N ILE A 7 -3.69 7.97 10.35
CA ILE A 7 -3.90 8.92 9.27
C ILE A 7 -5.05 8.42 8.40
N VAL A 8 -6.14 9.16 8.41
CA VAL A 8 -7.32 8.90 7.58
C VAL A 8 -7.22 9.78 6.34
N LEU A 9 -7.11 9.16 5.17
CA LEU A 9 -6.91 9.85 3.91
C LEU A 9 -8.18 9.80 3.06
N GLU A 10 -8.74 10.96 2.77
CA GLU A 10 -9.95 11.09 1.98
C GLU A 10 -9.80 12.17 0.92
N GLU A 11 -9.69 11.77 -0.36
CA GLU A 11 -9.63 12.71 -1.47
C GLU A 11 -11.03 13.17 -1.87
N ASN A 12 -11.20 14.50 -1.99
CA ASN A 12 -12.40 15.15 -2.54
C ASN A 12 -13.72 14.87 -1.82
N SER A 13 -13.70 14.58 -0.52
CA SER A 13 -14.93 14.42 0.23
C SER A 13 -15.55 15.77 0.62
N PRO A 14 -16.83 16.00 0.31
CA PRO A 14 -17.56 17.17 0.79
C PRO A 14 -17.84 17.13 2.32
N GLN A 15 -17.55 16.01 2.99
CA GLN A 15 -17.77 15.81 4.42
C GLN A 15 -16.48 15.86 5.24
N PHE A 16 -15.37 16.24 4.63
CA PHE A 16 -14.05 16.28 5.25
C PHE A 16 -14.04 16.95 6.63
N ASP A 17 -14.74 18.08 6.79
CA ASP A 17 -14.79 18.83 8.05
C ASP A 17 -15.64 18.17 9.15
N LYS A 18 -16.34 17.08 8.85
CA LYS A 18 -17.25 16.40 9.78
C LYS A 18 -16.74 15.07 10.32
N TRP A 19 -15.54 14.65 9.87
CA TRP A 19 -14.99 13.41 10.38
C TRP A 19 -14.62 13.50 11.85
N ILE A 20 -15.08 12.54 12.65
CA ILE A 20 -14.83 12.46 14.09
C ILE A 20 -14.12 11.14 14.37
N PRO A 21 -13.03 11.15 15.16
CA PRO A 21 -12.39 9.92 15.60
C PRO A 21 -13.38 8.95 16.26
N PRO A 22 -13.31 7.66 15.99
CA PRO A 22 -14.25 6.69 16.54
C PRO A 22 -14.14 6.53 18.06
N PHE A 23 -13.00 6.92 18.62
CA PHE A 23 -12.78 6.97 20.08
C PHE A 23 -11.61 7.91 20.40
N ASP A 24 -11.59 8.40 21.63
CA ASP A 24 -10.51 9.22 22.16
C ASP A 24 -9.53 8.35 22.96
N ASP A 25 -8.23 8.46 22.64
CA ASP A 25 -7.16 7.78 23.35
C ASP A 25 -5.90 8.65 23.29
N PRO A 26 -5.33 9.04 24.44
CA PRO A 26 -4.15 9.91 24.47
C PRO A 26 -2.88 9.26 23.91
N ALA A 27 -2.85 7.92 23.73
CA ALA A 27 -1.76 7.21 23.09
C ALA A 27 -1.83 7.28 21.57
N LEU A 28 -2.93 7.82 21.00
CA LEU A 28 -3.18 7.92 19.57
C LEU A 28 -3.11 9.36 19.08
N GLY A 29 -2.54 9.54 17.90
CA GLY A 29 -2.69 10.74 17.09
C GLY A 29 -3.65 10.46 15.95
N TRP A 30 -4.80 11.15 15.90
CA TRP A 30 -5.71 11.07 14.79
C TRP A 30 -5.49 12.25 13.85
N VAL A 31 -5.26 11.97 12.58
CA VAL A 31 -5.11 12.98 11.51
C VAL A 31 -6.03 12.61 10.37
N HIS A 32 -6.89 13.53 9.95
CA HIS A 32 -7.72 13.42 8.77
C HIS A 32 -7.24 14.42 7.72
N ASP A 33 -6.84 13.97 6.55
CA ASP A 33 -6.26 14.82 5.52
C ASP A 33 -6.62 14.35 4.10
N SER A 34 -6.69 15.30 3.17
CA SER A 34 -6.82 15.03 1.74
C SER A 34 -5.47 14.90 1.04
N ASP A 35 -4.40 15.44 1.61
CA ASP A 35 -3.04 15.33 1.09
C ASP A 35 -2.33 14.13 1.72
N TRP A 36 -1.96 13.18 0.89
CA TRP A 36 -1.27 11.95 1.32
C TRP A 36 0.10 12.19 1.95
N ASN A 37 0.75 13.29 1.61
CA ASN A 37 2.13 13.55 2.01
C ASN A 37 2.26 14.49 3.21
N ARG A 38 1.27 15.37 3.42
CA ARG A 38 1.34 16.35 4.50
C ARG A 38 1.40 15.69 5.89
N PRO A 39 0.54 14.72 6.24
CA PRO A 39 0.65 14.06 7.53
C PRO A 39 1.95 13.31 7.75
N LEU A 40 2.55 12.75 6.69
CA LEU A 40 3.81 12.01 6.80
C LEU A 40 5.01 12.89 7.20
N GLN A 41 4.90 14.20 7.03
CA GLN A 41 5.95 15.15 7.40
C GLN A 41 5.93 15.50 8.89
N SER A 42 4.86 15.19 9.61
CA SER A 42 4.63 15.53 11.03
C SER A 42 4.35 14.33 11.92
N ILE A 43 4.85 13.15 11.56
CA ILE A 43 4.71 11.92 12.34
C ILE A 43 5.44 12.07 13.67
N ASP A 44 4.74 11.78 14.77
CA ASP A 44 5.26 11.81 16.15
C ASP A 44 5.17 10.44 16.84
N ALA A 45 4.64 9.43 16.17
CA ALA A 45 4.50 8.07 16.67
C ALA A 45 5.58 7.12 16.12
N GLU A 46 5.79 5.99 16.78
CA GLU A 46 6.67 4.93 16.27
C GLU A 46 6.06 4.19 15.09
N TRP A 47 4.73 4.09 15.07
CA TRP A 47 3.98 3.39 14.04
C TRP A 47 2.84 4.25 13.50
N VAL A 48 2.57 4.11 12.24
CA VAL A 48 1.56 4.87 11.51
C VAL A 48 0.59 3.91 10.83
N VAL A 49 -0.68 4.08 11.12
CA VAL A 49 -1.78 3.42 10.40
C VAL A 49 -2.30 4.39 9.35
N ILE A 50 -2.19 4.04 8.09
CA ILE A 50 -2.75 4.81 6.98
C ILE A 50 -4.02 4.11 6.53
N THR A 51 -5.13 4.80 6.53
CA THR A 51 -6.45 4.20 6.25
C THR A 51 -7.35 5.14 5.46
N GLN A 52 -8.40 4.59 4.87
CA GLN A 52 -9.52 5.33 4.28
C GLN A 52 -10.70 5.39 5.25
N PRO A 53 -11.59 6.41 5.15
CA PRO A 53 -12.71 6.61 6.09
C PRO A 53 -13.69 5.42 6.17
N ALA A 54 -13.79 4.64 5.11
CA ALA A 54 -14.64 3.45 5.06
C ALA A 54 -14.17 2.32 5.99
N VAL A 55 -12.91 2.36 6.46
CA VAL A 55 -12.33 1.33 7.32
C VAL A 55 -12.45 1.73 8.78
N MET A 56 -13.02 0.86 9.58
CA MET A 56 -13.10 1.03 11.03
C MET A 56 -11.83 0.54 11.71
N ILE A 57 -11.21 1.43 12.45
CA ILE A 57 -10.14 1.14 13.40
C ILE A 57 -10.76 1.17 14.79
N ASP A 58 -10.76 0.04 15.48
CA ASP A 58 -11.23 -0.10 16.84
C ASP A 58 -10.08 -0.43 17.82
N ARG A 59 -10.40 -0.55 19.09
CA ARG A 59 -9.40 -0.88 20.12
C ARG A 59 -8.84 -2.29 19.96
N GLU A 60 -9.64 -3.23 19.48
CA GLU A 60 -9.20 -4.60 19.25
C GLU A 60 -8.14 -4.64 18.14
N PHE A 61 -8.36 -3.91 17.04
CA PHE A 61 -7.37 -3.75 15.98
C PHE A 61 -6.04 -3.21 16.53
N LEU A 62 -6.06 -2.17 17.36
CA LEU A 62 -4.85 -1.56 17.91
C LEU A 62 -4.13 -2.48 18.90
N ASN A 63 -4.86 -3.24 19.72
CA ASN A 63 -4.27 -4.24 20.61
C ASN A 63 -3.58 -5.35 19.79
N ASN A 64 -4.26 -5.89 18.79
CA ASN A 64 -3.70 -6.88 17.89
C ASN A 64 -2.48 -6.35 17.12
N LEU A 65 -2.49 -5.06 16.75
CA LEU A 65 -1.34 -4.42 16.12
C LEU A 65 -0.15 -4.32 17.08
N ALA A 66 -0.37 -3.97 18.35
CA ALA A 66 0.68 -3.95 19.35
C ALA A 66 1.31 -5.34 19.54
N GLU A 67 0.49 -6.39 19.62
CA GLU A 67 0.96 -7.78 19.66
C GLU A 67 1.75 -8.18 18.42
N CYS A 68 1.31 -7.75 17.23
CA CYS A 68 2.07 -7.97 15.98
C CYS A 68 3.45 -7.32 16.04
N ILE A 69 3.53 -6.09 16.51
CA ILE A 69 4.80 -5.34 16.61
C ILE A 69 5.77 -6.03 17.56
N GLU A 70 5.28 -6.45 18.73
CA GLU A 70 6.09 -7.18 19.71
C GLU A 70 6.51 -8.56 19.21
N GLY A 71 5.59 -9.27 18.53
CA GLY A 71 5.85 -10.62 18.00
C GLY A 71 6.76 -10.65 16.78
N PHE A 72 6.82 -9.56 16.01
CA PHE A 72 7.59 -9.47 14.77
C PHE A 72 8.53 -8.25 14.72
N PRO A 73 9.50 -8.12 15.62
CA PRO A 73 10.32 -6.90 15.76
C PRO A 73 11.18 -6.58 14.52
N MET A 74 11.35 -7.54 13.61
CA MET A 74 12.10 -7.37 12.36
C MET A 74 11.23 -6.94 11.17
N VAL A 75 9.91 -6.79 11.38
CA VAL A 75 8.98 -6.33 10.34
C VAL A 75 8.85 -4.81 10.41
N ASP A 76 8.89 -4.16 9.28
CA ASP A 76 8.76 -2.69 9.17
C ASP A 76 7.36 -2.24 8.77
N ALA A 77 6.54 -3.16 8.27
CA ALA A 77 5.20 -2.82 7.79
C ALA A 77 4.25 -4.02 7.86
N PHE A 78 2.99 -3.76 8.17
CA PHE A 78 1.93 -4.76 8.17
C PHE A 78 0.86 -4.43 7.13
N ALA A 79 0.35 -5.49 6.49
CA ALA A 79 -0.83 -5.45 5.63
C ALA A 79 -2.02 -6.03 6.42
N PRO A 80 -2.84 -5.21 7.08
CA PRO A 80 -4.02 -5.68 7.78
C PRO A 80 -4.99 -6.37 6.81
N ARG A 81 -5.75 -7.33 7.34
CA ARG A 81 -6.91 -7.85 6.63
C ARG A 81 -8.10 -6.94 6.81
N VAL A 82 -8.90 -6.82 5.78
CA VAL A 82 -10.17 -6.09 5.84
C VAL A 82 -11.32 -7.08 5.77
N LYS A 83 -12.20 -7.06 6.76
CA LYS A 83 -13.41 -7.87 6.80
C LYS A 83 -14.56 -7.10 6.15
N SER A 84 -15.19 -7.70 5.15
CA SER A 84 -16.37 -7.16 4.47
C SER A 84 -17.34 -8.29 4.13
N GLU A 85 -18.61 -8.16 4.51
CA GLU A 85 -19.70 -9.13 4.20
C GLU A 85 -19.33 -10.60 4.54
N GLY A 86 -18.62 -10.82 5.63
CA GLY A 86 -18.21 -12.16 6.06
C GLY A 86 -16.92 -12.68 5.42
N HIS A 87 -16.39 -11.99 4.42
CA HIS A 87 -15.13 -12.34 3.74
C HIS A 87 -13.96 -11.53 4.27
N PHE A 88 -12.75 -12.11 4.17
CA PHE A 88 -11.50 -11.47 4.57
C PHE A 88 -10.63 -11.22 3.36
N TYR A 89 -10.12 -9.99 3.23
CA TYR A 89 -9.24 -9.56 2.16
C TYR A 89 -7.92 -9.10 2.77
N GLY A 90 -6.83 -9.75 2.37
CA GLY A 90 -5.47 -9.39 2.80
C GLY A 90 -4.80 -8.41 1.84
N GLY A 91 -3.48 -8.50 1.76
CA GLY A 91 -2.69 -7.71 0.83
C GLY A 91 -2.71 -8.25 -0.61
N LEU A 92 -1.78 -7.74 -1.40
CA LEU A 92 -1.58 -8.11 -2.80
C LEU A 92 -0.32 -8.95 -2.98
N LEU A 93 -0.38 -9.98 -3.81
CA LEU A 93 0.76 -10.76 -4.26
C LEU A 93 1.14 -10.41 -5.69
N LEU A 94 2.43 -10.47 -5.99
CA LEU A 94 2.92 -10.31 -7.35
C LEU A 94 2.58 -11.56 -8.18
N ASN A 95 1.88 -11.37 -9.30
CA ASN A 95 1.49 -12.45 -10.21
C ASN A 95 2.22 -12.32 -11.57
N GLY A 96 3.52 -12.10 -11.52
CA GLY A 96 4.37 -11.97 -12.70
C GLY A 96 3.83 -10.99 -13.75
N ALA A 97 3.70 -11.46 -14.99
CA ALA A 97 3.15 -10.65 -16.09
C ALA A 97 1.66 -10.34 -15.97
N LYS A 98 0.93 -10.99 -15.05
CA LYS A 98 -0.50 -10.74 -14.85
C LYS A 98 -0.79 -9.53 -13.94
N GLY A 99 0.25 -8.95 -13.34
CA GLY A 99 0.11 -7.84 -12.41
C GLY A 99 0.14 -8.30 -10.96
N PHE A 100 -0.85 -7.93 -10.20
CA PHE A 100 -1.00 -8.28 -8.79
C PHE A 100 -2.34 -9.00 -8.58
N SER A 101 -2.38 -9.84 -7.56
CA SER A 101 -3.58 -10.59 -7.19
C SER A 101 -3.86 -10.39 -5.71
N PRO A 102 -5.12 -10.13 -5.30
CA PRO A 102 -5.47 -10.02 -3.90
C PRO A 102 -5.40 -11.39 -3.21
N ILE A 103 -5.14 -11.34 -1.91
CA ILE A 103 -5.27 -12.50 -1.03
C ILE A 103 -6.67 -12.47 -0.45
N SER A 104 -7.44 -13.51 -0.70
CA SER A 104 -8.75 -13.74 -0.09
C SER A 104 -8.69 -14.96 0.82
N GLU A 105 -9.36 -14.90 1.97
CA GLU A 105 -9.58 -16.03 2.90
C GLU A 105 -8.31 -16.81 3.33
N ASN A 106 -7.14 -16.16 3.24
CA ASN A 106 -5.89 -16.81 3.61
C ASN A 106 -5.64 -16.68 5.12
N GLU A 107 -5.54 -17.81 5.80
CA GLU A 107 -5.25 -17.88 7.24
C GLU A 107 -3.74 -17.89 7.55
N LYS A 108 -2.89 -17.89 6.53
CA LYS A 108 -1.44 -18.01 6.73
C LYS A 108 -0.77 -16.65 6.82
N MET A 109 0.14 -16.53 7.76
CA MET A 109 1.09 -15.42 7.82
C MET A 109 2.03 -15.49 6.62
N ARG A 110 2.24 -14.37 5.94
CA ARG A 110 3.16 -14.31 4.79
C ARG A 110 3.58 -12.90 4.44
N PHE A 111 4.69 -12.78 3.74
CA PHE A 111 5.06 -11.54 3.08
C PHE A 111 4.14 -11.27 1.88
N VAL A 112 3.89 -9.99 1.62
CA VAL A 112 3.03 -9.51 0.53
C VAL A 112 3.71 -8.37 -0.22
N ALA A 113 3.33 -8.20 -1.48
CA ALA A 113 3.87 -7.13 -2.33
C ALA A 113 3.34 -5.76 -1.90
N ALA A 114 2.09 -5.72 -1.43
CA ALA A 114 1.44 -4.51 -0.95
C ALA A 114 0.25 -4.84 -0.03
N PRO A 115 -0.23 -3.87 0.76
CA PRO A 115 -1.50 -4.00 1.48
C PRO A 115 -2.68 -3.88 0.52
N SER A 116 -3.90 -4.01 1.03
CA SER A 116 -5.07 -3.52 0.31
C SER A 116 -4.96 -1.99 0.13
N PRO A 117 -5.59 -1.40 -0.90
CA PRO A 117 -5.58 0.06 -1.06
C PRO A 117 -6.26 0.84 0.07
N LEU A 118 -6.92 0.14 0.99
CA LEU A 118 -7.75 0.76 2.03
C LEU A 118 -7.02 0.98 3.35
N ILE A 119 -6.02 0.15 3.68
CA ILE A 119 -5.31 0.22 4.96
C ILE A 119 -3.90 -0.36 4.87
N ALA A 120 -2.97 0.31 5.52
CA ALA A 120 -1.58 -0.13 5.70
C ALA A 120 -1.04 0.33 7.04
N VAL A 121 -0.06 -0.39 7.57
CA VAL A 121 0.68 0.02 8.77
C VAL A 121 2.16 0.06 8.45
N PHE A 122 2.82 1.14 8.86
CA PHE A 122 4.26 1.34 8.63
C PHE A 122 4.94 1.82 9.91
N SER A 123 6.16 1.38 10.15
CA SER A 123 7.01 2.02 11.16
C SER A 123 7.43 3.42 10.67
N SER A 124 7.54 4.38 11.58
CA SER A 124 8.01 5.73 11.24
C SER A 124 9.42 5.71 10.63
N ARG A 125 10.26 4.80 11.08
CA ARG A 125 11.60 4.56 10.53
C ARG A 125 11.56 4.24 9.03
N ILE A 126 10.64 3.35 8.61
CA ILE A 126 10.56 2.98 7.19
C ILE A 126 9.94 4.09 6.35
N ILE A 127 9.02 4.89 6.93
CA ILE A 127 8.47 6.07 6.26
C ILE A 127 9.57 7.09 5.96
N GLN A 128 10.39 7.43 6.94
CA GLN A 128 11.51 8.36 6.76
C GLN A 128 12.49 7.88 5.69
N ARG A 129 12.73 6.59 5.60
CA ARG A 129 13.64 5.99 4.64
C ARG A 129 13.05 5.91 3.23
N THR A 130 11.77 5.57 3.08
CA THR A 130 11.09 5.43 1.79
C THR A 130 10.72 6.78 1.19
N GLY A 131 10.44 7.77 2.03
CA GLY A 131 10.02 9.11 1.66
C GLY A 131 8.53 9.20 1.39
N LEU A 132 8.15 10.12 0.50
CA LEU A 132 6.76 10.50 0.25
C LEU A 132 6.07 9.60 -0.79
N PHE A 133 4.74 9.60 -0.80
CA PHE A 133 3.95 8.96 -1.85
C PHE A 133 4.14 9.64 -3.21
N ASP A 134 4.01 8.87 -4.28
CA ASP A 134 3.95 9.39 -5.64
C ASP A 134 2.52 9.84 -5.96
N LEU A 135 2.27 11.16 -5.85
CA LEU A 135 0.95 11.74 -6.06
C LEU A 135 0.52 11.76 -7.54
N ASP A 136 1.42 11.44 -8.47
CA ASP A 136 1.06 11.29 -9.88
C ASP A 136 0.28 10.00 -10.17
N LEU A 137 0.36 9.03 -9.23
CA LEU A 137 -0.43 7.81 -9.31
C LEU A 137 -1.83 8.02 -8.75
N PRO A 138 -2.85 7.36 -9.35
CA PRO A 138 -4.17 7.30 -8.76
C PRO A 138 -4.11 6.75 -7.31
N PRO A 139 -5.00 7.20 -6.41
CA PRO A 139 -4.97 6.85 -4.98
C PRO A 139 -4.86 5.36 -4.70
N GLU A 140 -5.62 4.54 -5.44
CA GLU A 140 -5.65 3.08 -5.29
C GLU A 140 -4.32 2.38 -5.61
N PHE A 141 -3.38 3.05 -6.29
CA PHE A 141 -2.07 2.51 -6.64
C PHE A 141 -0.94 3.04 -5.74
N ARG A 142 -1.19 4.06 -4.92
CA ARG A 142 -0.14 4.73 -4.12
C ARG A 142 0.47 3.81 -3.08
N LEU A 143 -0.34 3.05 -2.35
CA LEU A 143 0.16 2.08 -1.37
C LEU A 143 0.95 0.95 -2.03
N LEU A 144 0.54 0.49 -3.20
CA LEU A 144 1.28 -0.52 -3.96
C LEU A 144 2.66 0.00 -4.39
N ASP A 145 2.73 1.18 -5.00
CA ASP A 145 4.00 1.82 -5.37
C ASP A 145 4.90 2.03 -4.16
N TYR A 146 4.31 2.58 -3.09
CA TYR A 146 5.04 2.90 -1.86
C TYR A 146 5.67 1.66 -1.24
N THR A 147 4.92 0.57 -1.13
CA THR A 147 5.41 -0.68 -0.53
C THR A 147 6.53 -1.31 -1.37
N LEU A 148 6.43 -1.28 -2.68
CA LEU A 148 7.50 -1.78 -3.54
C LEU A 148 8.77 -0.91 -3.46
N ARG A 149 8.63 0.42 -3.34
CA ARG A 149 9.79 1.31 -3.08
C ARG A 149 10.39 1.06 -1.70
N MET A 150 9.57 0.83 -0.68
CA MET A 150 10.00 0.42 0.64
C MET A 150 10.85 -0.86 0.59
N ALA A 151 10.43 -1.83 -0.21
CA ALA A 151 11.15 -3.08 -0.37
C ALA A 151 12.55 -2.90 -1.00
N HIS A 152 12.76 -1.92 -1.87
CA HIS A 152 14.09 -1.54 -2.34
C HIS A 152 14.99 -1.07 -1.21
N GLY A 153 14.44 -0.42 -0.21
CA GLY A 153 15.12 -0.05 1.02
C GLY A 153 15.34 -1.22 2.01
N GLY A 154 14.95 -2.45 1.64
CA GLY A 154 15.05 -3.64 2.49
C GLY A 154 13.90 -3.81 3.48
N GLY A 155 12.89 -2.92 3.46
CA GLY A 155 11.67 -3.08 4.25
C GLY A 155 10.80 -4.22 3.71
N LYS A 156 10.10 -4.93 4.59
CA LYS A 156 9.21 -6.02 4.21
C LYS A 156 7.82 -5.78 4.78
N MET A 157 6.80 -6.05 3.97
CA MET A 157 5.40 -5.99 4.40
C MET A 157 4.89 -7.39 4.73
N PHE A 158 4.26 -7.53 5.90
CA PHE A 158 3.81 -8.81 6.41
C PHE A 158 2.29 -8.80 6.63
N ASN A 159 1.61 -9.80 6.10
CA ASN A 159 0.20 -10.02 6.35
C ASN A 159 0.02 -10.99 7.52
N VAL A 160 -0.76 -10.57 8.52
CA VAL A 160 -1.06 -11.33 9.72
C VAL A 160 -2.56 -11.58 9.78
N PRO A 161 -3.03 -12.84 9.84
CA PRO A 161 -4.44 -13.19 9.73
C PRO A 161 -5.35 -12.60 10.80
N TYR A 162 -4.86 -12.40 12.01
CA TYR A 162 -5.63 -11.84 13.13
C TYR A 162 -5.58 -10.31 13.24
N LEU A 163 -4.75 -9.65 12.44
CA LEU A 163 -4.77 -8.18 12.32
C LEU A 163 -5.87 -7.78 11.35
N VAL A 164 -7.07 -7.60 11.86
CA VAL A 164 -8.28 -7.41 11.07
C VAL A 164 -8.92 -6.06 11.37
N ALA A 165 -9.16 -5.26 10.32
CA ALA A 165 -10.01 -4.09 10.35
C ALA A 165 -11.36 -4.41 9.67
N SER A 166 -12.42 -3.73 10.07
CA SER A 166 -13.75 -3.92 9.49
C SER A 166 -14.09 -2.81 8.49
N LEU A 167 -14.84 -3.16 7.45
CA LEU A 167 -15.32 -2.19 6.46
C LEU A 167 -16.76 -1.81 6.77
N ASN A 168 -17.04 -0.50 6.81
CA ASN A 168 -18.40 0.01 7.02
C ASN A 168 -19.25 0.10 5.75
N GLU A 169 -18.62 0.07 4.58
CA GLU A 169 -19.28 0.42 3.34
C GLU A 169 -18.98 -0.58 2.21
N SER A 170 -20.03 -1.09 1.57
CA SER A 170 -19.91 -2.09 0.51
C SER A 170 -19.33 -1.55 -0.81
N HIS A 171 -19.34 -0.22 -1.01
CA HIS A 171 -18.83 0.36 -2.27
C HIS A 171 -17.31 0.20 -2.47
N CYS A 172 -16.56 -0.17 -1.43
CA CYS A 172 -15.13 -0.46 -1.53
C CYS A 172 -14.80 -1.87 -2.05
N ALA A 173 -15.80 -2.71 -2.34
CA ALA A 173 -15.58 -4.09 -2.78
C ALA A 173 -14.63 -4.19 -3.99
N ARG A 174 -14.73 -3.24 -4.94
CA ARG A 174 -13.83 -3.15 -6.11
C ARG A 174 -12.35 -3.09 -5.70
N LEU A 175 -12.02 -2.37 -4.63
CA LEU A 175 -10.65 -2.23 -4.12
C LEU A 175 -10.20 -3.50 -3.39
N LEU A 176 -11.07 -4.12 -2.60
CA LEU A 176 -10.79 -5.33 -1.84
C LEU A 176 -10.57 -6.54 -2.75
N THR A 177 -11.45 -6.74 -3.73
CA THR A 177 -11.38 -7.87 -4.67
C THR A 177 -10.27 -7.72 -5.71
N GLY A 178 -9.59 -6.57 -5.75
CA GLY A 178 -8.56 -6.29 -6.75
C GLY A 178 -9.11 -6.05 -8.16
N GLN A 179 -10.40 -5.82 -8.30
CA GLN A 179 -11.04 -5.56 -9.59
C GLN A 179 -10.39 -4.38 -10.32
N PHE A 180 -10.01 -3.33 -9.56
CA PHE A 180 -9.32 -2.15 -10.08
C PHE A 180 -8.01 -2.49 -10.81
N LEU A 181 -7.32 -3.57 -10.45
CA LEU A 181 -6.06 -4.01 -11.08
C LEU A 181 -6.26 -4.56 -12.50
N HIS A 182 -7.47 -4.98 -12.86
CA HIS A 182 -7.80 -5.59 -14.14
C HIS A 182 -8.50 -4.62 -15.10
N GLU A 183 -8.77 -3.41 -14.68
CA GLU A 183 -9.37 -2.39 -15.51
C GLU A 183 -8.38 -1.85 -16.56
N LYS A 184 -8.89 -1.41 -17.71
CA LYS A 184 -8.04 -0.84 -18.77
C LYS A 184 -7.22 0.36 -18.30
N GLN A 185 -7.79 1.18 -17.43
CA GLN A 185 -7.14 2.35 -16.83
C GLN A 185 -6.01 1.99 -15.86
N ALA A 186 -5.99 0.78 -15.32
CA ALA A 186 -4.93 0.31 -14.43
C ALA A 186 -3.60 0.02 -15.15
N ILE A 187 -3.63 -0.20 -16.47
CA ILE A 187 -2.43 -0.63 -17.21
C ILE A 187 -1.33 0.44 -17.16
N ALA A 188 -1.69 1.71 -17.29
CA ALA A 188 -0.70 2.80 -17.25
C ALA A 188 -0.02 2.95 -15.88
N PRO A 189 -0.77 3.09 -14.76
CA PRO A 189 -0.14 3.14 -13.44
C PRO A 189 0.61 1.86 -13.08
N LEU A 190 0.11 0.67 -13.41
CA LEU A 190 0.82 -0.59 -13.18
C LEU A 190 2.12 -0.65 -13.99
N TRP A 191 2.11 -0.25 -15.26
CA TRP A 191 3.33 -0.19 -16.07
C TRP A 191 4.36 0.77 -15.45
N GLU A 192 3.94 1.93 -14.96
CA GLU A 192 4.81 2.88 -14.28
C GLU A 192 5.41 2.28 -13.00
N ILE A 193 4.63 1.57 -12.19
CA ILE A 193 5.08 0.86 -11.00
C ILE A 193 6.10 -0.22 -11.38
N TYR A 194 5.81 -1.05 -12.38
CA TYR A 194 6.75 -2.07 -12.87
C TYR A 194 8.05 -1.44 -13.35
N TYR A 195 7.97 -0.34 -14.11
CA TYR A 195 9.14 0.36 -14.61
C TYR A 195 10.03 0.90 -13.47
N LYS A 196 9.43 1.46 -12.41
CA LYS A 196 10.16 2.03 -11.29
C LYS A 196 10.77 0.98 -10.36
N THR A 197 10.03 -0.09 -10.09
CA THR A 197 10.31 -0.93 -8.92
C THR A 197 10.66 -2.37 -9.23
N LEU A 198 10.28 -2.92 -10.38
CA LEU A 198 10.47 -4.34 -10.67
C LEU A 198 11.61 -4.59 -11.66
N PRO A 199 12.22 -5.80 -11.64
CA PRO A 199 13.26 -6.17 -12.58
C PRO A 199 12.80 -6.10 -14.04
N ALA A 200 13.76 -5.83 -14.96
CA ALA A 200 13.49 -5.69 -16.38
C ALA A 200 12.76 -6.90 -17.00
N ALA A 201 13.02 -8.11 -16.52
CA ALA A 201 12.33 -9.30 -17.00
C ALA A 201 10.83 -9.27 -16.73
N GLN A 202 10.42 -8.82 -15.53
CA GLN A 202 9.00 -8.71 -15.16
C GLN A 202 8.34 -7.54 -15.90
N LEU A 203 9.02 -6.39 -16.03
CA LEU A 203 8.55 -5.29 -16.85
C LEU A 203 8.33 -5.71 -18.30
N SER A 204 9.30 -6.43 -18.88
CA SER A 204 9.20 -6.93 -20.27
C SER A 204 8.03 -7.88 -20.44
N ALA A 205 7.85 -8.82 -19.52
CA ALA A 205 6.74 -9.77 -19.55
C ALA A 205 5.38 -9.07 -19.43
N PHE A 206 5.26 -8.09 -18.53
CA PHE A 206 4.06 -7.26 -18.39
C PHE A 206 3.80 -6.43 -19.65
N THR A 207 4.85 -5.78 -20.20
CA THR A 207 4.78 -4.99 -21.43
C THR A 207 4.31 -5.84 -22.61
N PHE A 208 4.90 -7.03 -22.79
CA PHE A 208 4.52 -7.94 -23.88
C PHE A 208 3.05 -8.38 -23.78
N ARG A 209 2.60 -8.71 -22.55
CA ARG A 209 1.19 -9.09 -22.32
C ARG A 209 0.19 -8.00 -22.68
N HIS A 210 0.57 -6.73 -22.51
CA HIS A 210 -0.29 -5.56 -22.73
C HIS A 210 0.13 -4.74 -23.97
N LEU A 211 0.82 -5.35 -24.92
CA LEU A 211 1.48 -4.69 -26.04
C LEU A 211 0.53 -3.77 -26.86
N THR A 212 -0.72 -4.16 -27.02
CA THR A 212 -1.72 -3.39 -27.78
C THR A 212 -2.15 -2.10 -27.09
N MET A 213 -1.93 -2.00 -25.76
CA MET A 213 -2.35 -0.85 -24.97
C MET A 213 -1.21 0.11 -24.63
N ILE A 214 0.01 -0.41 -24.47
CA ILE A 214 1.19 0.36 -24.06
C ILE A 214 1.64 1.43 -25.06
N PRO A 215 1.57 1.23 -26.42
CA PRO A 215 1.94 2.28 -27.35
C PRO A 215 1.25 3.61 -27.12
N LYS A 216 0.02 3.58 -26.58
CA LYS A 216 -0.73 4.80 -26.24
C LYS A 216 -0.12 5.57 -25.06
N PHE A 217 0.69 4.90 -24.24
CA PHE A 217 1.34 5.51 -23.06
C PHE A 217 2.80 5.85 -23.30
N LEU A 218 3.50 5.12 -24.20
CA LEU A 218 4.91 5.35 -24.51
C LEU A 218 5.15 6.54 -25.44
N GLY A 219 4.12 7.02 -26.16
CA GLY A 219 4.22 8.16 -27.09
C GLY A 219 4.49 9.52 -26.43
N PHE A 220 4.66 9.57 -25.13
CA PHE A 220 4.88 10.80 -24.41
C PHE A 220 6.35 10.98 -23.99
N ASP A 221 7.15 11.46 -24.92
CA ASP A 221 8.57 11.77 -24.68
C ASP A 221 8.80 12.77 -23.53
N LYS A 222 7.81 13.62 -23.24
CA LYS A 222 7.88 14.60 -22.14
C LYS A 222 8.02 13.92 -20.76
N ASP A 223 7.45 12.75 -20.56
CA ASP A 223 7.45 12.05 -19.27
C ASP A 223 8.62 11.06 -19.11
N LYS A 224 9.39 10.79 -20.16
CA LYS A 224 10.49 9.83 -20.11
C LYS A 224 11.55 10.21 -19.08
N LYS A 225 11.98 11.49 -19.07
CA LYS A 225 12.98 12.00 -18.10
C LYS A 225 12.45 11.92 -16.66
N ARG A 226 11.17 12.24 -16.46
CA ARG A 226 10.52 12.16 -15.14
C ARG A 226 10.44 10.71 -14.67
N ARG A 227 10.01 9.78 -15.52
CA ARG A 227 9.98 8.35 -15.20
C ARG A 227 11.37 7.79 -14.90
N GLN A 228 12.38 8.17 -15.68
CA GLN A 228 13.76 7.78 -15.42
C GLN A 228 14.25 8.30 -14.07
N PHE A 229 14.01 9.55 -13.76
CA PHE A 229 14.35 10.13 -12.44
C PHE A 229 13.68 9.38 -11.29
N LYS A 230 12.38 9.06 -11.41
CA LYS A 230 11.64 8.28 -10.40
C LYS A 230 12.24 6.87 -10.24
N ARG A 231 12.62 6.23 -11.35
CA ARG A 231 13.28 4.92 -11.33
C ARG A 231 14.63 5.01 -10.62
N ASP A 232 15.47 5.95 -11.00
CA ASP A 232 16.80 6.13 -10.42
C ASP A 232 16.70 6.39 -8.91
N LYS A 233 15.73 7.20 -8.49
CA LYS A 233 15.45 7.44 -7.07
C LYS A 233 14.99 6.17 -6.35
N ALA A 234 14.10 5.39 -6.90
CA ALA A 234 13.62 4.14 -6.30
C ALA A 234 14.74 3.10 -6.20
N THR A 235 15.51 2.92 -7.27
CA THR A 235 16.58 1.91 -7.34
C THR A 235 17.87 2.32 -6.63
N SER A 236 18.04 3.61 -6.31
CA SER A 236 19.19 4.09 -5.52
C SER A 236 19.18 3.55 -4.09
N LEU A 237 18.04 3.11 -3.58
CA LEU A 237 17.92 2.58 -2.23
C LEU A 237 18.53 1.17 -2.09
N SER A 238 18.34 0.29 -3.06
CA SER A 238 19.01 -1.01 -3.23
C SER A 238 18.35 -1.77 -4.40
N LYS A 239 18.68 -3.06 -4.57
CA LYS A 239 17.96 -3.93 -5.52
C LYS A 239 17.00 -4.83 -4.76
N LEU A 240 15.79 -5.01 -5.27
CA LEU A 240 14.89 -6.06 -4.79
C LEU A 240 15.58 -7.41 -4.91
N SER A 241 15.74 -8.14 -3.80
CA SER A 241 16.35 -9.45 -3.84
C SER A 241 15.43 -10.44 -4.57
N THR A 242 16.05 -11.38 -5.30
CA THR A 242 15.30 -12.45 -5.96
C THR A 242 14.53 -13.31 -4.95
N GLU A 243 15.06 -13.45 -3.75
CA GLU A 243 14.42 -14.18 -2.65
C GLU A 243 13.14 -13.47 -2.20
N TYR A 244 13.21 -12.17 -1.95
CA TYR A 244 12.01 -11.41 -1.57
C TYR A 244 10.95 -11.42 -2.66
N LEU A 245 11.34 -11.32 -3.94
CA LEU A 245 10.39 -11.44 -5.04
C LEU A 245 9.67 -12.79 -5.06
N LYS A 246 10.34 -13.89 -4.68
CA LYS A 246 9.70 -15.20 -4.54
C LYS A 246 8.73 -15.25 -3.36
N GLU A 247 9.09 -14.64 -2.23
CA GLU A 247 8.23 -14.58 -1.02
C GLU A 247 6.91 -13.87 -1.27
N ILE A 248 6.90 -12.81 -2.07
CA ILE A 248 5.71 -11.99 -2.39
C ILE A 248 4.96 -12.42 -3.64
N SER A 249 5.39 -13.50 -4.30
CA SER A 249 4.76 -14.02 -5.53
C SER A 249 3.70 -15.09 -5.23
N VAL A 250 2.77 -15.25 -6.18
CA VAL A 250 1.74 -16.30 -6.18
C VAL A 250 2.39 -17.66 -6.48
#